data_f7c001bfbbc36b64207eae31ff07518f
#
_entry.id   f7c001bfbbc36b64207eae31ff07518f
#
_cell.length_a   1.000
_cell.length_b   1.000
_cell.length_c   1.000
_cell.angle_alpha   90.00
_cell.angle_beta   90.00
_cell.angle_gamma   90.00
#
_symmetry.space_group_name_H-M   'P 1'
#
loop_
_entity.id
_entity.type
_entity.pdbx_description
1 polymer ?
#
loop_
_entity_poly.entity_id
_entity_poly.type
_entity_poly.pdbx_seq_one_letter_code
_entity_poly.pdbx_strand_id
1 'polypeptide(L)'
;MGVAWVAIVSLAVLATGCAKPEPEAEPIRSVKVLTVAPSGLLSRYEFAGEVRARVESPLGFRVAGKMVRRQAELGQRVRVGQVLAQLDAQDFRLATEAAQAQVAAALTNRNLAAADYKRYKELRDQNFISGAELERRDTALKSAQAQLDQARAQSSSQGNQTGYATLVADVAGVVTAINAEPGQVVAAGAPVLRIAQDGPRDVVFVVPEDKVAAAAVGSPVEVQIWASNLVLPGVVREVAASADPVTRTFQVKVALEAAEPPSLGTTVTVAPKALSHEGLPVIKLPTSALREDGKAGSAVWVLEPSTMTVRSQPVVVATADGNDAVIGAGLTPGMMVVTAGVHVLAPGQKVRIYQEKGAQNQVPPVPATPPAAPVSAAK
;
A
#
# COMPACT_ATOMS: atom_id res chain seq x y z
N MET A 1 -76.02 81.90 -1.28
CA MET A 1 -76.31 80.44 -1.39
C MET A 1 -75.37 79.68 -2.31
N GLY A 2 -74.14 80.08 -2.47
CA GLY A 2 -73.19 79.45 -3.44
C GLY A 2 -71.99 78.75 -2.81
N VAL A 3 -71.72 78.95 -1.49
CA VAL A 3 -70.46 78.38 -0.88
C VAL A 3 -70.66 77.00 -0.21
N ALA A 4 -71.91 76.64 0.14
CA ALA A 4 -72.21 75.37 0.79
C ALA A 4 -72.21 74.18 -0.15
N TRP A 5 -72.40 74.37 -1.47
CA TRP A 5 -72.43 73.29 -2.47
C TRP A 5 -71.02 72.81 -2.93
N VAL A 6 -70.01 73.69 -2.87
CA VAL A 6 -68.64 73.37 -3.22
C VAL A 6 -67.94 72.50 -2.15
N ALA A 7 -68.33 72.70 -0.87
CA ALA A 7 -67.78 71.95 0.25
C ALA A 7 -68.26 70.45 0.26
N ILE A 8 -69.47 70.18 -0.18
CA ILE A 8 -70.06 68.81 -0.21
C ILE A 8 -69.51 68.03 -1.34
N VAL A 9 -69.20 68.61 -2.50
CA VAL A 9 -68.57 67.88 -3.65
C VAL A 9 -67.10 67.58 -3.39
N SER A 10 -66.38 68.44 -2.65
CA SER A 10 -65.00 68.19 -2.28
C SER A 10 -64.83 67.07 -1.24
N LEU A 11 -65.83 66.81 -0.39
CA LEU A 11 -65.76 65.72 0.62
C LEU A 11 -66.12 64.34 0.05
N ALA A 12 -66.86 64.29 -1.07
CA ALA A 12 -67.24 63.03 -1.74
C ALA A 12 -66.10 62.44 -2.58
N VAL A 13 -65.07 63.20 -2.99
CA VAL A 13 -63.94 62.75 -3.78
C VAL A 13 -62.79 62.10 -2.89
N LEU A 14 -62.80 62.31 -1.62
CA LEU A 14 -61.81 61.78 -0.66
C LEU A 14 -62.19 60.36 -0.14
N ALA A 15 -63.34 59.82 -0.46
CA ALA A 15 -63.77 58.49 0.02
C ALA A 15 -63.53 57.31 -0.96
N THR A 16 -62.87 57.52 -2.10
CA THR A 16 -62.58 56.48 -3.09
C THR A 16 -61.08 56.11 -3.08
N GLY A 17 -60.50 55.78 -1.94
CA GLY A 17 -59.08 55.36 -1.94
C GLY A 17 -58.74 54.45 -0.80
N CYS A 18 -58.94 53.16 -0.95
CA CYS A 18 -58.11 52.08 -0.38
C CYS A 18 -58.80 50.73 -0.68
N ALA A 19 -58.86 50.35 -1.92
CA ALA A 19 -58.92 48.92 -2.23
C ALA A 19 -57.54 48.37 -1.92
N LYS A 20 -57.44 47.52 -0.87
CA LYS A 20 -56.26 46.76 -0.57
C LYS A 20 -55.93 45.94 -1.81
N PRO A 21 -54.75 46.06 -2.44
CA PRO A 21 -54.41 45.23 -3.59
C PRO A 21 -54.58 43.75 -3.23
N GLU A 22 -55.35 43.06 -4.01
CA GLU A 22 -55.46 41.59 -3.93
C GLU A 22 -54.06 41.00 -3.99
N PRO A 23 -53.67 40.10 -3.08
CA PRO A 23 -52.33 39.51 -3.11
C PRO A 23 -52.05 38.95 -4.48
N GLU A 24 -51.07 39.48 -5.19
CA GLU A 24 -50.62 38.98 -6.50
C GLU A 24 -50.32 37.49 -6.34
N ALA A 25 -50.99 36.64 -7.10
CA ALA A 25 -50.84 35.20 -7.00
C ALA A 25 -49.38 34.83 -7.17
N GLU A 26 -48.79 34.22 -6.17
CA GLU A 26 -47.34 33.81 -6.23
C GLU A 26 -47.07 33.04 -7.53
N PRO A 27 -46.03 33.41 -8.27
CA PRO A 27 -45.74 32.76 -9.56
C PRO A 27 -45.46 31.27 -9.38
N ILE A 28 -46.17 30.45 -10.14
CA ILE A 28 -45.98 28.98 -10.16
C ILE A 28 -44.54 28.69 -10.69
N ARG A 29 -43.65 28.30 -9.80
CA ARG A 29 -42.22 28.01 -10.13
C ARG A 29 -42.06 26.59 -10.65
N SER A 30 -41.18 26.43 -11.65
CA SER A 30 -40.80 25.11 -12.15
C SER A 30 -39.63 24.57 -11.29
N VAL A 31 -39.78 23.36 -10.77
CA VAL A 31 -38.76 22.69 -9.91
C VAL A 31 -38.35 21.35 -10.49
N LYS A 32 -37.09 20.98 -10.37
CA LYS A 32 -36.62 19.63 -10.69
C LYS A 32 -36.84 18.75 -9.45
N VAL A 33 -37.50 17.61 -9.64
CA VAL A 33 -37.75 16.66 -8.55
C VAL A 33 -37.05 15.35 -8.77
N LEU A 34 -36.66 14.71 -7.67
CA LEU A 34 -36.09 13.37 -7.63
C LEU A 34 -36.97 12.52 -6.73
N THR A 35 -37.39 11.37 -7.22
CA THR A 35 -38.07 10.37 -6.38
C THR A 35 -37.03 9.64 -5.55
N VAL A 36 -37.18 9.69 -4.23
CA VAL A 36 -36.31 9.03 -3.29
C VAL A 36 -36.35 7.52 -3.48
N ALA A 37 -35.23 6.93 -3.82
CA ALA A 37 -35.07 5.49 -3.93
C ALA A 37 -33.89 5.04 -3.05
N PRO A 38 -33.92 3.82 -2.49
CA PRO A 38 -32.75 3.25 -1.84
C PRO A 38 -31.62 3.10 -2.87
N SER A 39 -30.46 3.61 -2.54
CA SER A 39 -29.22 3.44 -3.30
C SER A 39 -28.18 2.78 -2.42
N GLY A 40 -27.27 2.00 -2.99
CA GLY A 40 -26.17 1.43 -2.23
C GLY A 40 -25.17 2.51 -1.80
N LEU A 41 -24.76 2.50 -0.54
CA LEU A 41 -23.60 3.29 -0.11
C LEU A 41 -22.36 2.61 -0.68
N LEU A 42 -21.63 3.31 -1.55
CA LEU A 42 -20.33 2.88 -2.07
C LEU A 42 -19.25 3.72 -1.40
N SER A 43 -19.06 3.52 -0.11
CA SER A 43 -17.91 4.10 0.58
C SER A 43 -16.79 3.06 0.56
N ARG A 44 -15.79 3.28 -0.30
CA ARG A 44 -14.62 2.42 -0.45
C ARG A 44 -13.38 3.24 -0.14
N TYR A 45 -12.68 2.88 0.92
CA TYR A 45 -11.38 3.45 1.20
C TYR A 45 -10.33 2.68 0.40
N GLU A 46 -9.59 3.40 -0.40
CA GLU A 46 -8.55 2.86 -1.26
C GLU A 46 -7.19 3.45 -0.90
N PHE A 47 -6.20 2.59 -0.84
CA PHE A 47 -4.83 2.95 -0.52
C PHE A 47 -3.91 2.54 -1.67
N ALA A 48 -3.01 3.41 -2.07
CA ALA A 48 -1.97 3.08 -3.03
C ALA A 48 -0.95 2.13 -2.39
N GLY A 49 -0.57 1.09 -3.11
CA GLY A 49 0.41 0.10 -2.69
C GLY A 49 1.33 -0.32 -3.83
N GLU A 50 2.34 -1.08 -3.48
CA GLU A 50 3.35 -1.60 -4.39
C GLU A 50 3.58 -3.10 -4.14
N VAL A 51 3.71 -3.86 -5.21
CA VAL A 51 4.06 -5.28 -5.14
C VAL A 51 5.56 -5.42 -4.88
N ARG A 52 5.93 -6.08 -3.78
CA ARG A 52 7.32 -6.36 -3.41
C ARG A 52 7.55 -7.85 -3.19
N ALA A 53 8.80 -8.27 -3.28
CA ALA A 53 9.16 -9.60 -2.81
C ALA A 53 8.94 -9.70 -1.30
N ARG A 54 8.49 -10.86 -0.83
CA ARG A 54 8.34 -11.10 0.62
C ARG A 54 9.65 -10.94 1.37
N VAL A 55 10.74 -11.38 0.74
CA VAL A 55 12.11 -11.28 1.26
C VAL A 55 12.98 -10.54 0.26
N GLU A 56 13.62 -9.47 0.72
CA GLU A 56 14.65 -8.75 -0.01
C GLU A 56 15.96 -8.86 0.77
N SER A 57 17.02 -9.33 0.09
CA SER A 57 18.35 -9.50 0.65
C SER A 57 19.27 -8.34 0.22
N PRO A 58 19.61 -7.40 1.12
CA PRO A 58 20.66 -6.42 0.86
C PRO A 58 22.02 -7.09 1.01
N LEU A 59 22.79 -7.19 -0.05
CA LEU A 59 24.07 -7.85 -0.09
C LEU A 59 25.21 -6.83 -0.08
N GLY A 60 26.22 -7.08 0.75
CA GLY A 60 27.44 -6.30 0.86
C GLY A 60 28.65 -7.17 1.14
N PHE A 61 29.85 -6.63 0.92
CA PHE A 61 31.07 -7.33 1.25
C PHE A 61 31.30 -7.38 2.77
N ARG A 62 31.88 -8.49 3.24
CA ARG A 62 32.23 -8.68 4.65
C ARG A 62 33.57 -8.03 5.02
N VAL A 63 34.35 -7.59 4.01
CA VAL A 63 35.61 -6.87 4.12
C VAL A 63 35.56 -5.58 3.33
N ALA A 64 36.29 -4.56 3.76
CA ALA A 64 36.40 -3.31 3.02
C ALA A 64 37.40 -3.45 1.86
N GLY A 65 37.19 -2.72 0.77
CA GLY A 65 38.12 -2.70 -0.34
C GLY A 65 37.57 -1.95 -1.57
N LYS A 66 38.43 -1.77 -2.57
CA LYS A 66 38.04 -1.17 -3.84
C LYS A 66 37.34 -2.21 -4.71
N MET A 67 36.15 -1.91 -5.18
CA MET A 67 35.44 -2.77 -6.12
C MET A 67 36.05 -2.66 -7.51
N VAL A 68 36.52 -3.78 -8.05
CA VAL A 68 37.16 -3.85 -9.38
C VAL A 68 36.20 -4.31 -10.48
N ARG A 69 35.20 -5.09 -10.11
CA ARG A 69 34.27 -5.65 -11.06
C ARG A 69 32.90 -5.86 -10.43
N ARG A 70 31.83 -5.59 -11.22
CA ARG A 70 30.45 -5.98 -10.96
C ARG A 70 29.96 -6.77 -12.17
N GLN A 71 29.51 -8.00 -11.95
CA GLN A 71 28.94 -8.88 -12.99
C GLN A 71 27.42 -8.87 -12.98
N ALA A 72 26.81 -8.51 -11.84
CA ALA A 72 25.36 -8.44 -11.71
C ALA A 72 24.83 -7.12 -12.26
N GLU A 73 23.72 -7.18 -13.02
CA GLU A 73 23.03 -6.05 -13.58
C GLU A 73 21.62 -5.88 -12.99
N LEU A 74 21.10 -4.67 -13.03
CA LEU A 74 19.73 -4.38 -12.58
C LEU A 74 18.72 -5.19 -13.40
N GLY A 75 17.77 -5.84 -12.74
CA GLY A 75 16.77 -6.70 -13.39
C GLY A 75 17.29 -8.11 -13.76
N GLN A 76 18.58 -8.39 -13.57
CA GLN A 76 19.14 -9.70 -13.85
C GLN A 76 18.64 -10.75 -12.85
N ARG A 77 18.28 -11.93 -13.36
CA ARG A 77 17.99 -13.10 -12.52
C ARG A 77 19.29 -13.79 -12.13
N VAL A 78 19.46 -14.07 -10.84
CA VAL A 78 20.66 -14.69 -10.27
C VAL A 78 20.32 -15.98 -9.53
N ARG A 79 21.32 -16.87 -9.42
CA ARG A 79 21.23 -18.16 -8.70
C ARG A 79 22.12 -18.13 -7.46
N VAL A 80 21.78 -18.95 -6.48
CA VAL A 80 22.63 -19.13 -5.29
C VAL A 80 24.07 -19.48 -5.69
N GLY A 81 25.05 -18.82 -5.06
CA GLY A 81 26.47 -18.99 -5.35
C GLY A 81 27.00 -18.24 -6.59
N GLN A 82 26.12 -17.57 -7.36
CA GLN A 82 26.56 -16.79 -8.50
C GLN A 82 27.38 -15.58 -8.04
N VAL A 83 28.52 -15.34 -8.68
CA VAL A 83 29.37 -14.16 -8.40
C VAL A 83 28.68 -12.91 -8.91
N LEU A 84 28.55 -11.92 -8.04
CA LEU A 84 27.86 -10.65 -8.30
C LEU A 84 28.81 -9.49 -8.46
N ALA A 85 29.84 -9.42 -7.59
CA ALA A 85 30.86 -8.39 -7.60
C ALA A 85 32.17 -8.88 -6.96
N GLN A 86 33.26 -8.17 -7.23
CA GLN A 86 34.59 -8.51 -6.73
C GLN A 86 35.34 -7.26 -6.27
N LEU A 87 35.98 -7.37 -5.11
CA LEU A 87 36.98 -6.40 -4.65
C LEU A 87 38.35 -6.72 -5.23
N ASP A 88 39.26 -5.74 -5.14
CA ASP A 88 40.67 -5.99 -5.31
C ASP A 88 41.15 -6.91 -4.17
N ALA A 89 41.55 -8.11 -4.53
CA ALA A 89 41.96 -9.15 -3.58
C ALA A 89 43.47 -9.26 -3.44
N GLN A 90 44.29 -8.37 -4.03
CA GLN A 90 45.75 -8.50 -4.06
C GLN A 90 46.33 -8.56 -2.65
N ASP A 91 45.98 -7.60 -1.77
CA ASP A 91 46.49 -7.54 -0.42
C ASP A 91 46.04 -8.74 0.43
N PHE A 92 44.78 -9.18 0.25
CA PHE A 92 44.28 -10.37 0.94
C PHE A 92 44.99 -11.66 0.50
N ARG A 93 45.37 -11.79 -0.78
CA ARG A 93 46.14 -12.93 -1.29
C ARG A 93 47.54 -12.92 -0.69
N LEU A 94 48.23 -11.79 -0.72
CA LEU A 94 49.56 -11.65 -0.12
C LEU A 94 49.56 -11.99 1.39
N ALA A 95 48.52 -11.53 2.12
CA ALA A 95 48.36 -11.87 3.53
C ALA A 95 48.14 -13.38 3.75
N THR A 96 47.38 -14.02 2.87
CA THR A 96 47.15 -15.47 2.89
C THR A 96 48.42 -16.25 2.60
N GLU A 97 49.23 -15.84 1.61
CA GLU A 97 50.51 -16.43 1.27
C GLU A 97 51.50 -16.33 2.41
N ALA A 98 51.58 -15.16 3.06
CA ALA A 98 52.44 -14.96 4.24
C ALA A 98 52.00 -15.85 5.41
N ALA A 99 50.72 -15.99 5.68
CA ALA A 99 50.19 -16.89 6.70
C ALA A 99 50.46 -18.37 6.38
N GLN A 100 50.41 -18.79 5.11
CA GLN A 100 50.76 -20.14 4.67
C GLN A 100 52.26 -20.42 4.87
N ALA A 101 53.13 -19.46 4.58
CA ALA A 101 54.57 -19.59 4.87
C ALA A 101 54.83 -19.79 6.36
N GLN A 102 54.09 -19.10 7.24
CA GLN A 102 54.15 -19.25 8.70
C GLN A 102 53.73 -20.67 9.13
N VAL A 103 52.67 -21.24 8.51
CA VAL A 103 52.29 -22.63 8.76
C VAL A 103 53.40 -23.60 8.36
N ALA A 104 54.05 -23.39 7.21
CA ALA A 104 55.14 -24.23 6.74
C ALA A 104 56.34 -24.22 7.70
N ALA A 105 56.71 -23.03 8.21
CA ALA A 105 57.77 -22.88 9.21
C ALA A 105 57.43 -23.56 10.57
N ALA A 106 56.19 -23.38 11.06
CA ALA A 106 55.73 -24.01 12.28
C ALA A 106 55.65 -25.54 12.16
N LEU A 107 55.23 -26.03 11.01
CA LEU A 107 55.21 -27.48 10.70
C LEU A 107 56.60 -28.07 10.73
N THR A 108 57.61 -27.39 10.15
CA THR A 108 59.02 -27.82 10.16
C THR A 108 59.54 -27.90 11.59
N ASN A 109 59.28 -26.86 12.41
CA ASN A 109 59.69 -26.84 13.82
C ASN A 109 59.05 -27.97 14.64
N ARG A 110 57.73 -28.22 14.42
CA ARG A 110 57.00 -29.32 15.07
C ARG A 110 57.59 -30.69 14.64
N ASN A 111 57.92 -30.86 13.38
CA ASN A 111 58.51 -32.11 12.89
C ASN A 111 59.91 -32.36 13.47
N LEU A 112 60.72 -31.32 13.59
CA LEU A 112 61.99 -31.39 14.30
C LEU A 112 61.82 -31.81 15.77
N ALA A 113 60.95 -31.16 16.51
CA ALA A 113 60.65 -31.51 17.90
C ALA A 113 60.10 -32.92 18.05
N ALA A 114 59.29 -33.41 17.09
CA ALA A 114 58.79 -34.77 17.07
C ALA A 114 59.87 -35.81 16.81
N ALA A 115 60.81 -35.51 15.91
CA ALA A 115 61.95 -36.37 15.65
C ALA A 115 62.91 -36.48 16.85
N ASP A 116 63.14 -35.33 17.52
CA ASP A 116 63.92 -35.29 18.76
C ASP A 116 63.24 -36.08 19.87
N TYR A 117 61.93 -35.85 20.14
CA TYR A 117 61.17 -36.61 21.13
C TYR A 117 61.26 -38.12 20.86
N LYS A 118 61.08 -38.56 19.61
CA LYS A 118 61.17 -39.98 19.24
C LYS A 118 62.56 -40.54 19.56
N ARG A 119 63.65 -39.84 19.19
CA ARG A 119 65.05 -40.26 19.42
C ARG A 119 65.31 -40.35 20.92
N TYR A 120 64.89 -39.34 21.70
CA TYR A 120 65.13 -39.31 23.14
C TYR A 120 64.25 -40.37 23.84
N LYS A 121 63.12 -40.71 23.36
CA LYS A 121 62.26 -41.80 23.85
C LYS A 121 63.00 -43.15 23.69
N GLU A 122 63.60 -43.42 22.53
CA GLU A 122 64.41 -44.62 22.28
C GLU A 122 65.64 -44.71 23.23
N LEU A 123 66.35 -43.60 23.47
CA LEU A 123 67.43 -43.50 24.46
C LEU A 123 66.96 -43.73 25.90
N ARG A 124 65.76 -43.26 26.24
CA ARG A 124 65.16 -43.51 27.57
C ARG A 124 64.86 -44.98 27.79
N ASP A 125 64.27 -45.61 26.77
CA ASP A 125 63.92 -47.02 26.84
C ASP A 125 65.17 -47.91 27.02
N GLN A 126 66.36 -47.42 26.59
CA GLN A 126 67.65 -48.01 26.82
C GLN A 126 68.37 -47.55 28.11
N ASN A 127 67.71 -46.71 28.97
CA ASN A 127 68.22 -46.13 30.20
C ASN A 127 69.42 -45.17 30.03
N PHE A 128 69.65 -44.58 28.88
CA PHE A 128 70.75 -43.64 28.64
C PHE A 128 70.46 -42.20 29.08
N ILE A 129 69.18 -41.86 29.34
CA ILE A 129 68.77 -40.53 29.74
C ILE A 129 67.80 -40.56 30.95
N SER A 130 67.66 -39.41 31.66
CA SER A 130 66.72 -39.28 32.75
C SER A 130 65.27 -39.07 32.26
N GLY A 131 64.28 -39.39 33.09
CA GLY A 131 62.87 -39.10 32.81
C GLY A 131 62.59 -37.59 32.61
N ALA A 132 63.28 -36.73 33.38
CA ALA A 132 63.12 -35.28 33.24
C ALA A 132 63.61 -34.73 31.90
N GLU A 133 64.61 -35.39 31.25
CA GLU A 133 65.04 -34.96 29.92
C GLU A 133 64.00 -35.34 28.84
N LEU A 134 63.39 -36.51 28.94
CA LEU A 134 62.29 -36.92 28.02
C LEU A 134 61.09 -36.00 28.18
N GLU A 135 60.71 -35.62 29.42
CA GLU A 135 59.62 -34.69 29.70
C GLU A 135 59.87 -33.32 29.08
N ARG A 136 61.13 -32.81 29.13
CA ARG A 136 61.50 -31.57 28.45
C ARG A 136 61.24 -31.67 26.92
N ARG A 137 61.58 -32.81 26.28
CA ARG A 137 61.36 -33.03 24.84
C ARG A 137 59.86 -33.18 24.51
N ASP A 138 59.10 -33.80 25.39
CA ASP A 138 57.63 -33.87 25.25
C ASP A 138 56.98 -32.50 25.34
N THR A 139 57.41 -31.68 26.30
CA THR A 139 56.96 -30.31 26.46
C THR A 139 57.32 -29.44 25.23
N ALA A 140 58.53 -29.61 24.68
CA ALA A 140 58.95 -28.89 23.48
C ALA A 140 58.10 -29.32 22.25
N LEU A 141 57.79 -30.60 22.10
CA LEU A 141 56.88 -31.08 21.04
C LEU A 141 55.47 -30.54 21.19
N LYS A 142 54.91 -30.57 22.41
CA LYS A 142 53.58 -29.97 22.70
C LYS A 142 53.52 -28.48 22.40
N SER A 143 54.58 -27.72 22.77
CA SER A 143 54.71 -26.31 22.45
C SER A 143 54.76 -26.06 20.95
N ALA A 144 55.61 -26.82 20.22
CA ALA A 144 55.70 -26.71 18.77
C ALA A 144 54.38 -27.09 18.06
N GLN A 145 53.63 -28.07 18.60
CA GLN A 145 52.28 -28.42 18.10
C GLN A 145 51.31 -27.29 18.29
N ALA A 146 51.26 -26.66 19.46
CA ALA A 146 50.40 -25.53 19.73
C ALA A 146 50.71 -24.32 18.80
N GLN A 147 52.01 -24.07 18.51
CA GLN A 147 52.42 -23.03 17.56
C GLN A 147 51.95 -23.35 16.13
N LEU A 148 52.00 -24.61 15.70
CA LEU A 148 51.47 -25.03 14.39
C LEU A 148 49.95 -24.82 14.30
N ASP A 149 49.24 -25.19 15.36
CA ASP A 149 47.78 -25.06 15.38
C ASP A 149 47.38 -23.58 15.38
N GLN A 150 48.08 -22.71 16.07
CA GLN A 150 47.92 -21.26 16.01
C GLN A 150 48.18 -20.72 14.59
N ALA A 151 49.28 -21.11 13.94
CA ALA A 151 49.58 -20.67 12.57
C ALA A 151 48.52 -21.13 11.56
N ARG A 152 47.98 -22.34 11.72
CA ARG A 152 46.89 -22.86 10.90
C ARG A 152 45.60 -22.05 11.05
N ALA A 153 45.21 -21.73 12.29
CA ALA A 153 44.06 -20.91 12.57
C ALA A 153 44.21 -19.51 11.94
N GLN A 154 45.37 -18.90 12.03
CA GLN A 154 45.67 -17.63 11.40
C GLN A 154 45.58 -17.70 9.86
N SER A 155 46.16 -18.74 9.25
CA SER A 155 46.09 -18.94 7.80
C SER A 155 44.66 -19.14 7.32
N SER A 156 43.83 -19.89 8.06
CA SER A 156 42.42 -20.06 7.76
C SER A 156 41.64 -18.73 7.82
N SER A 157 41.96 -17.89 8.83
CA SER A 157 41.35 -16.55 8.96
C SER A 157 41.66 -15.66 7.74
N GLN A 158 42.91 -15.64 7.27
CA GLN A 158 43.31 -14.86 6.08
C GLN A 158 42.67 -15.42 4.81
N GLY A 159 42.60 -16.74 4.67
CA GLY A 159 41.90 -17.39 3.56
C GLY A 159 40.43 -17.01 3.49
N ASN A 160 39.73 -16.95 4.64
CA ASN A 160 38.34 -16.50 4.71
C ASN A 160 38.19 -15.02 4.26
N GLN A 161 39.12 -14.14 4.67
CA GLN A 161 39.09 -12.74 4.24
C GLN A 161 39.26 -12.60 2.73
N THR A 162 40.15 -13.43 2.13
CA THR A 162 40.28 -13.48 0.67
C THR A 162 39.00 -13.94 0.00
N GLY A 163 38.31 -14.93 0.56
CA GLY A 163 36.98 -15.37 0.07
C GLY A 163 35.92 -14.29 0.15
N TYR A 164 35.93 -13.46 1.22
CA TYR A 164 34.98 -12.36 1.41
C TYR A 164 35.20 -11.19 0.43
N ALA A 165 36.29 -11.13 -0.30
CA ALA A 165 36.51 -10.19 -1.39
C ALA A 165 35.68 -10.51 -2.65
N THR A 166 34.99 -11.65 -2.69
CA THR A 166 34.06 -12.02 -3.74
C THR A 166 32.64 -12.03 -3.17
N LEU A 167 31.76 -11.19 -3.73
CA LEU A 167 30.36 -11.14 -3.35
C LEU A 167 29.58 -12.14 -4.20
N VAL A 168 28.90 -13.06 -3.54
CA VAL A 168 28.06 -14.09 -4.19
C VAL A 168 26.61 -13.95 -3.74
N ALA A 169 25.68 -14.38 -4.56
CA ALA A 169 24.27 -14.44 -4.21
C ALA A 169 24.05 -15.52 -3.15
N ASP A 170 23.42 -15.15 -2.04
CA ASP A 170 22.99 -16.05 -0.96
C ASP A 170 21.64 -16.71 -1.26
N VAL A 171 20.81 -16.07 -2.10
CA VAL A 171 19.49 -16.53 -2.53
C VAL A 171 19.35 -16.44 -4.04
N ALA A 172 18.43 -17.23 -4.60
CA ALA A 172 18.00 -17.08 -6.00
C ALA A 172 16.93 -15.97 -6.08
N GLY A 173 16.98 -15.16 -7.14
CA GLY A 173 16.04 -14.05 -7.30
C GLY A 173 16.42 -13.08 -8.39
N VAL A 174 15.93 -11.86 -8.30
CA VAL A 174 16.17 -10.77 -9.25
C VAL A 174 16.85 -9.60 -8.55
N VAL A 175 17.87 -9.01 -9.18
CA VAL A 175 18.55 -7.81 -8.68
C VAL A 175 17.61 -6.61 -8.83
N THR A 176 17.24 -6.01 -7.69
CA THR A 176 16.29 -4.87 -7.64
C THR A 176 16.93 -3.52 -7.38
N ALA A 177 18.17 -3.51 -6.87
CA ALA A 177 18.91 -2.26 -6.66
C ALA A 177 20.41 -2.51 -6.75
N ILE A 178 21.14 -1.50 -7.21
CA ILE A 178 22.60 -1.43 -7.22
C ILE A 178 23.00 -0.13 -6.53
N ASN A 179 23.83 -0.26 -5.47
CA ASN A 179 24.20 0.83 -4.59
C ASN A 179 25.68 1.21 -4.72
N ALA A 180 26.48 0.38 -5.42
CA ALA A 180 27.91 0.66 -5.62
C ALA A 180 28.35 0.24 -7.02
N GLU A 181 29.31 0.98 -7.57
CA GLU A 181 29.86 0.79 -8.91
C GLU A 181 31.36 0.43 -8.89
N PRO A 182 31.87 -0.26 -9.93
CA PRO A 182 33.30 -0.50 -10.07
C PRO A 182 34.12 0.78 -9.98
N GLY A 183 35.26 0.69 -9.25
CA GLY A 183 36.12 1.84 -8.93
C GLY A 183 35.88 2.46 -7.57
N GLN A 184 34.72 2.24 -6.95
CA GLN A 184 34.42 2.73 -5.59
C GLN A 184 35.12 1.90 -4.52
N VAL A 185 35.47 2.55 -3.40
CA VAL A 185 35.89 1.89 -2.17
C VAL A 185 34.66 1.69 -1.30
N VAL A 186 34.36 0.45 -0.95
CA VAL A 186 33.20 0.07 -0.12
C VAL A 186 33.65 -0.36 1.25
N ALA A 187 32.90 0.02 2.26
CA ALA A 187 33.11 -0.42 3.64
C ALA A 187 32.53 -1.81 3.87
N ALA A 188 33.06 -2.54 4.84
CA ALA A 188 32.47 -3.81 5.25
C ALA A 188 31.04 -3.61 5.75
N GLY A 189 30.12 -4.45 5.28
CA GLY A 189 28.68 -4.40 5.62
C GLY A 189 27.87 -3.36 4.86
N ALA A 190 28.50 -2.48 4.07
CA ALA A 190 27.77 -1.54 3.23
C ALA A 190 26.99 -2.30 2.13
N PRO A 191 25.70 -1.99 1.90
CA PRO A 191 24.92 -2.64 0.85
C PRO A 191 25.46 -2.25 -0.53
N VAL A 192 25.79 -3.24 -1.35
CA VAL A 192 26.27 -3.09 -2.74
C VAL A 192 25.15 -3.30 -3.74
N LEU A 193 24.32 -4.28 -3.49
CA LEU A 193 23.15 -4.58 -4.31
C LEU A 193 22.05 -5.22 -3.45
N ARG A 194 20.84 -5.29 -4.01
CA ARG A 194 19.69 -5.93 -3.37
C ARG A 194 19.10 -6.98 -4.31
N ILE A 195 18.79 -8.14 -3.75
CA ILE A 195 18.11 -9.22 -4.45
C ILE A 195 16.71 -9.38 -3.87
N ALA A 196 15.69 -9.30 -4.72
CA ALA A 196 14.35 -9.77 -4.41
C ALA A 196 14.32 -11.30 -4.61
N GLN A 197 14.14 -12.04 -3.52
CA GLN A 197 14.11 -13.50 -3.54
C GLN A 197 12.93 -14.01 -4.37
N ASP A 198 13.16 -15.04 -5.17
CA ASP A 198 12.09 -15.77 -5.85
C ASP A 198 11.14 -16.39 -4.81
N GLY A 199 9.83 -16.30 -5.08
CA GLY A 199 8.82 -16.87 -4.19
C GLY A 199 7.60 -15.96 -4.03
N PRO A 200 6.91 -16.04 -2.89
CA PRO A 200 5.69 -15.28 -2.64
C PRO A 200 5.96 -13.77 -2.64
N ARG A 201 4.98 -13.02 -3.15
CA ARG A 201 5.00 -11.55 -3.20
C ARG A 201 3.98 -10.99 -2.25
N ASP A 202 4.33 -9.90 -1.62
CA ASP A 202 3.44 -9.14 -0.76
C ASP A 202 3.13 -7.79 -1.41
N VAL A 203 1.96 -7.26 -1.13
CA VAL A 203 1.65 -5.85 -1.40
C VAL A 203 1.97 -5.05 -0.15
N VAL A 204 2.75 -4.01 -0.32
CA VAL A 204 3.10 -3.07 0.75
C VAL A 204 2.35 -1.77 0.52
N PHE A 205 1.59 -1.33 1.51
CA PHE A 205 0.88 -0.06 1.48
C PHE A 205 0.90 0.59 2.86
N VAL A 206 0.46 1.83 2.95
CA VAL A 206 0.44 2.60 4.20
C VAL A 206 -0.97 3.02 4.55
N VAL A 207 -1.29 2.97 5.85
CA VAL A 207 -2.62 3.30 6.38
C VAL A 207 -2.47 4.37 7.46
N PRO A 208 -3.27 5.44 7.45
CA PRO A 208 -3.30 6.43 8.52
C PRO A 208 -3.71 5.81 9.87
N GLU A 209 -3.27 6.45 10.96
CA GLU A 209 -3.49 5.98 12.34
C GLU A 209 -4.98 5.77 12.67
N ASP A 210 -5.85 6.65 12.18
CA ASP A 210 -7.31 6.59 12.43
C ASP A 210 -7.99 5.37 11.76
N LYS A 211 -7.33 4.68 10.83
CA LYS A 211 -7.87 3.56 10.05
C LYS A 211 -7.12 2.24 10.22
N VAL A 212 -5.97 2.25 10.93
CA VAL A 212 -5.14 1.05 11.07
C VAL A 212 -5.85 -0.11 11.77
N ALA A 213 -6.77 0.19 12.69
CA ALA A 213 -7.55 -0.84 13.40
C ALA A 213 -8.37 -1.73 12.45
N ALA A 214 -8.80 -1.20 11.31
CA ALA A 214 -9.55 -1.95 10.29
C ALA A 214 -8.64 -2.79 9.37
N ALA A 215 -7.32 -2.57 9.39
CA ALA A 215 -6.33 -3.33 8.65
C ALA A 215 -5.62 -4.37 9.55
N ALA A 216 -6.35 -4.98 10.49
CA ALA A 216 -5.80 -5.97 11.43
C ALA A 216 -5.25 -7.20 10.69
N VAL A 217 -4.22 -7.85 11.29
CA VAL A 217 -3.65 -9.08 10.75
C VAL A 217 -4.74 -10.15 10.58
N GLY A 218 -4.77 -10.80 9.43
CA GLY A 218 -5.78 -11.78 9.04
C GLY A 218 -7.03 -11.19 8.37
N SER A 219 -7.17 -9.85 8.31
CA SER A 219 -8.32 -9.24 7.61
C SER A 219 -8.19 -9.38 6.10
N PRO A 220 -9.31 -9.65 5.39
CA PRO A 220 -9.33 -9.74 3.94
C PRO A 220 -9.27 -8.35 3.30
N VAL A 221 -8.52 -8.27 2.19
CA VAL A 221 -8.41 -7.08 1.36
C VAL A 221 -8.60 -7.42 -0.10
N GLU A 222 -9.03 -6.45 -0.87
CA GLU A 222 -9.03 -6.53 -2.33
C GLU A 222 -7.86 -5.72 -2.87
N VAL A 223 -7.10 -6.33 -3.78
CA VAL A 223 -5.94 -5.70 -4.43
C VAL A 223 -6.25 -5.56 -5.91
N GLN A 224 -6.39 -4.35 -6.39
CA GLN A 224 -6.62 -4.05 -7.79
C GLN A 224 -5.31 -3.62 -8.45
N ILE A 225 -4.92 -4.32 -9.51
CA ILE A 225 -3.76 -3.96 -10.33
C ILE A 225 -4.17 -2.82 -11.25
N TRP A 226 -3.51 -1.67 -11.15
CA TRP A 226 -3.90 -0.48 -11.90
C TRP A 226 -3.81 -0.66 -13.42
N ALA A 227 -2.76 -1.32 -13.90
CA ALA A 227 -2.52 -1.50 -15.34
C ALA A 227 -3.53 -2.42 -16.05
N SER A 228 -4.09 -3.42 -15.35
CA SER A 228 -4.98 -4.43 -15.94
C SER A 228 -6.40 -4.43 -15.37
N ASN A 229 -6.69 -3.60 -14.37
CA ASN A 229 -7.94 -3.62 -13.59
C ASN A 229 -8.28 -5.00 -12.97
N LEU A 230 -7.32 -5.92 -12.95
CA LEU A 230 -7.50 -7.22 -12.32
C LEU A 230 -7.57 -7.08 -10.80
N VAL A 231 -8.61 -7.65 -10.19
CA VAL A 231 -8.78 -7.68 -8.74
C VAL A 231 -8.34 -9.03 -8.22
N LEU A 232 -7.42 -9.01 -7.26
CA LEU A 232 -6.89 -10.19 -6.59
C LEU A 232 -7.28 -10.16 -5.11
N PRO A 233 -7.66 -11.30 -4.53
CA PRO A 233 -7.83 -11.41 -3.10
C PRO A 233 -6.48 -11.38 -2.39
N GLY A 234 -6.46 -10.77 -1.21
CA GLY A 234 -5.30 -10.76 -0.34
C GLY A 234 -5.70 -10.78 1.13
N VAL A 235 -4.75 -11.16 1.98
CA VAL A 235 -4.93 -11.19 3.43
C VAL A 235 -3.83 -10.37 4.08
N VAL A 236 -4.19 -9.50 5.02
CA VAL A 236 -3.21 -8.74 5.81
C VAL A 236 -2.36 -9.71 6.60
N ARG A 237 -1.05 -9.71 6.33
CA ARG A 237 -0.09 -10.60 6.98
C ARG A 237 0.64 -9.93 8.14
N GLU A 238 0.95 -8.65 7.97
CA GLU A 238 1.78 -7.90 8.91
C GLU A 238 1.34 -6.44 8.93
N VAL A 239 1.28 -5.88 10.13
CA VAL A 239 1.06 -4.45 10.37
C VAL A 239 2.22 -3.95 11.22
N ALA A 240 2.85 -2.85 10.81
CA ALA A 240 3.94 -2.26 11.58
C ALA A 240 3.47 -1.91 13.00
N ALA A 241 4.29 -2.18 13.99
CA ALA A 241 3.96 -1.90 15.40
C ALA A 241 4.03 -0.40 15.73
N SER A 242 4.68 0.40 14.90
CA SER A 242 4.81 1.86 15.08
C SER A 242 4.51 2.58 13.77
N ALA A 243 3.96 3.78 13.88
CA ALA A 243 3.81 4.68 12.75
C ALA A 243 5.16 5.26 12.33
N ASP A 244 5.29 5.55 11.05
CA ASP A 244 6.36 6.40 10.55
C ASP A 244 6.24 7.80 11.18
N PRO A 245 7.29 8.34 11.79
CA PRO A 245 7.21 9.60 12.55
C PRO A 245 6.94 10.84 11.68
N VAL A 246 7.22 10.77 10.38
CA VAL A 246 7.05 11.88 9.44
C VAL A 246 5.64 11.87 8.84
N THR A 247 5.22 10.72 8.32
CA THR A 247 3.93 10.58 7.62
C THR A 247 2.76 10.21 8.53
N ARG A 248 3.04 9.75 9.76
CA ARG A 248 2.04 9.23 10.73
C ARG A 248 1.18 8.11 10.15
N THR A 249 1.78 7.28 9.34
CA THR A 249 1.13 6.12 8.72
C THR A 249 1.78 4.83 9.18
N PHE A 250 0.99 3.76 9.23
CA PHE A 250 1.43 2.42 9.53
C PHE A 250 1.65 1.64 8.23
N GLN A 251 2.80 0.99 8.11
CA GLN A 251 3.04 0.10 6.99
C GLN A 251 2.30 -1.22 7.19
N VAL A 252 1.59 -1.64 6.15
CA VAL A 252 0.82 -2.90 6.12
C VAL A 252 1.33 -3.75 4.96
N LYS A 253 1.53 -5.04 5.23
CA LYS A 253 1.90 -6.03 4.21
C LYS A 253 0.77 -7.03 4.03
N VAL A 254 0.39 -7.24 2.79
CA VAL A 254 -0.68 -8.14 2.36
C VAL A 254 -0.09 -9.29 1.57
N ALA A 255 -0.37 -10.51 1.97
CA ALA A 255 -0.07 -11.68 1.19
C ALA A 255 -1.08 -11.80 0.04
N LEU A 256 -0.59 -11.90 -1.20
CA LEU A 256 -1.42 -12.15 -2.37
C LEU A 256 -1.73 -13.64 -2.50
N GLU A 257 -3.01 -13.95 -2.72
CA GLU A 257 -3.49 -15.29 -3.05
C GLU A 257 -3.66 -15.42 -4.58
N ALA A 258 -2.54 -15.41 -5.31
CA ALA A 258 -2.55 -15.52 -6.75
C ALA A 258 -1.58 -16.60 -7.23
N ALA A 259 -2.02 -17.44 -8.18
CA ALA A 259 -1.17 -18.44 -8.82
C ALA A 259 -0.03 -17.79 -9.61
N GLU A 260 -0.32 -16.67 -10.29
CA GLU A 260 0.65 -15.83 -10.97
C GLU A 260 0.66 -14.43 -10.33
N PRO A 261 1.57 -14.17 -9.40
CA PRO A 261 1.63 -12.87 -8.75
C PRO A 261 2.12 -11.77 -9.71
N PRO A 262 1.60 -10.54 -9.61
CA PRO A 262 2.01 -9.39 -10.44
C PRO A 262 3.50 -9.13 -10.33
N SER A 263 4.11 -8.51 -11.35
CA SER A 263 5.54 -8.17 -11.36
C SER A 263 5.93 -7.29 -10.17
N LEU A 264 7.19 -7.41 -9.72
CA LEU A 264 7.75 -6.54 -8.68
C LEU A 264 7.68 -5.08 -9.14
N GLY A 265 7.40 -4.17 -8.19
CA GLY A 265 7.25 -2.75 -8.46
C GLY A 265 5.91 -2.36 -9.10
N THR A 266 4.99 -3.31 -9.33
CA THR A 266 3.66 -2.99 -9.86
C THR A 266 2.88 -2.16 -8.84
N THR A 267 2.34 -1.03 -9.29
CA THR A 267 1.43 -0.21 -8.49
C THR A 267 0.06 -0.86 -8.43
N VAL A 268 -0.49 -0.90 -7.24
CA VAL A 268 -1.81 -1.49 -6.94
C VAL A 268 -2.63 -0.56 -6.06
N THR A 269 -3.94 -0.72 -6.12
CA THR A 269 -4.89 -0.12 -5.18
C THR A 269 -5.35 -1.20 -4.21
N VAL A 270 -5.27 -0.94 -2.91
CA VAL A 270 -5.67 -1.86 -1.84
C VAL A 270 -6.92 -1.32 -1.16
N ALA A 271 -7.97 -2.12 -1.11
CA ALA A 271 -9.22 -1.81 -0.44
C ALA A 271 -9.48 -2.82 0.69
N PRO A 272 -9.25 -2.45 1.96
CA PRO A 272 -9.61 -3.29 3.10
C PRO A 272 -11.12 -3.47 3.18
N LYS A 273 -11.61 -4.72 3.21
CA LYS A 273 -13.07 -4.98 3.26
C LYS A 273 -13.73 -4.41 4.52
N ALA A 274 -13.01 -4.35 5.61
CA ALA A 274 -13.50 -3.77 6.87
C ALA A 274 -13.77 -2.25 6.79
N LEU A 275 -13.18 -1.55 5.82
CA LEU A 275 -13.40 -0.12 5.55
C LEU A 275 -14.37 0.13 4.39
N SER A 276 -14.80 -0.93 3.72
CA SER A 276 -15.73 -0.83 2.58
C SER A 276 -17.14 -1.08 3.08
N HIS A 277 -18.00 -0.09 2.89
CA HIS A 277 -19.43 -0.21 3.14
C HIS A 277 -20.13 -0.31 1.79
N GLU A 278 -20.18 -1.52 1.26
CA GLU A 278 -20.90 -1.80 0.00
C GLU A 278 -22.29 -2.34 0.30
N GLY A 279 -23.29 -1.74 -0.36
CA GLY A 279 -24.64 -2.28 -0.38
C GLY A 279 -25.54 -1.95 0.82
N LEU A 280 -25.11 -1.12 1.77
CA LEU A 280 -26.06 -0.61 2.76
C LEU A 280 -27.11 0.26 2.04
N PRO A 281 -28.42 -0.07 2.16
CA PRO A 281 -29.45 0.74 1.54
C PRO A 281 -29.50 2.11 2.23
N VAL A 282 -29.08 3.14 1.53
CA VAL A 282 -29.10 4.52 2.00
C VAL A 282 -29.88 5.38 1.02
N ILE A 283 -30.37 6.52 1.49
CA ILE A 283 -30.97 7.54 0.63
C ILE A 283 -29.89 8.56 0.31
N LYS A 284 -29.59 8.76 -0.97
CA LYS A 284 -28.68 9.80 -1.45
C LYS A 284 -29.47 10.91 -2.11
N LEU A 285 -29.10 12.14 -1.80
CA LEU A 285 -29.63 13.33 -2.45
C LEU A 285 -28.49 14.23 -2.90
N PRO A 286 -28.58 14.86 -4.06
CA PRO A 286 -27.65 15.92 -4.45
C PRO A 286 -27.59 16.99 -3.37
N THR A 287 -26.39 17.48 -3.03
CA THR A 287 -26.22 18.54 -2.02
C THR A 287 -27.02 19.81 -2.35
N SER A 288 -27.32 20.03 -3.66
CA SER A 288 -28.21 21.10 -4.12
C SER A 288 -29.67 20.99 -3.65
N ALA A 289 -30.09 19.81 -3.17
CA ALA A 289 -31.43 19.62 -2.59
C ALA A 289 -31.54 20.03 -1.13
N LEU A 290 -30.40 20.18 -0.45
CA LEU A 290 -30.33 20.57 0.96
C LEU A 290 -30.49 22.07 1.10
N ARG A 291 -31.20 22.46 2.15
CA ARG A 291 -31.26 23.84 2.63
C ARG A 291 -31.02 23.87 4.14
N GLU A 292 -30.55 24.98 4.60
CA GLU A 292 -30.44 25.25 6.04
C GLU A 292 -31.79 25.78 6.55
N ASP A 293 -32.31 25.20 7.63
CA ASP A 293 -33.56 25.61 8.29
C ASP A 293 -33.19 26.06 9.72
N GLY A 294 -32.64 27.24 9.80
CA GLY A 294 -32.13 28.00 10.95
C GLY A 294 -32.23 27.43 12.38
N LYS A 295 -33.26 26.67 12.72
CA LYS A 295 -33.48 26.05 14.04
C LYS A 295 -33.42 24.52 14.00
N ALA A 296 -33.59 23.91 12.84
CA ALA A 296 -33.73 22.45 12.68
C ALA A 296 -32.53 21.81 11.98
N GLY A 297 -31.50 22.58 11.62
CA GLY A 297 -30.34 22.08 10.87
C GLY A 297 -30.65 21.96 9.37
N SER A 298 -30.43 20.78 8.80
CA SER A 298 -30.67 20.54 7.37
C SER A 298 -32.10 20.12 7.09
N ALA A 299 -32.70 20.68 6.03
CA ALA A 299 -34.03 20.32 5.55
C ALA A 299 -34.07 20.22 4.04
N VAL A 300 -35.10 19.55 3.49
CA VAL A 300 -35.38 19.45 2.06
C VAL A 300 -36.82 19.88 1.77
N TRP A 301 -37.08 20.22 0.53
CA TRP A 301 -38.46 20.42 0.06
C TRP A 301 -39.01 19.09 -0.49
N VAL A 302 -40.08 18.60 0.11
CA VAL A 302 -40.84 17.43 -0.36
C VAL A 302 -42.06 17.95 -1.12
N LEU A 303 -42.25 17.50 -2.35
CA LEU A 303 -43.40 17.77 -3.19
C LEU A 303 -44.54 16.83 -2.80
N GLU A 304 -45.72 17.42 -2.54
CA GLU A 304 -46.95 16.67 -2.37
C GLU A 304 -47.65 16.53 -3.75
N PRO A 305 -47.69 15.34 -4.33
CA PRO A 305 -48.21 15.19 -5.71
C PRO A 305 -49.71 15.54 -5.88
N SER A 306 -50.50 15.34 -4.83
CA SER A 306 -51.99 15.57 -4.87
C SER A 306 -52.33 17.04 -4.96
N THR A 307 -51.54 17.92 -4.34
CA THR A 307 -51.78 19.36 -4.26
C THR A 307 -50.79 20.18 -5.09
N MET A 308 -49.75 19.57 -5.59
CA MET A 308 -48.62 20.19 -6.28
C MET A 308 -48.01 21.32 -5.42
N THR A 309 -47.90 21.11 -4.09
CA THR A 309 -47.31 22.05 -3.14
C THR A 309 -46.06 21.46 -2.50
N VAL A 310 -45.17 22.32 -2.03
CA VAL A 310 -43.95 21.90 -1.34
C VAL A 310 -44.05 22.12 0.18
N ARG A 311 -43.58 21.14 0.94
CA ARG A 311 -43.46 21.23 2.38
C ARG A 311 -41.99 21.05 2.83
N SER A 312 -41.60 21.80 3.88
CA SER A 312 -40.29 21.59 4.50
C SER A 312 -40.28 20.27 5.28
N GLN A 313 -39.25 19.45 5.04
CA GLN A 313 -39.02 18.20 5.74
C GLN A 313 -37.63 18.23 6.36
N PRO A 314 -37.50 18.23 7.70
CA PRO A 314 -36.21 18.12 8.38
C PRO A 314 -35.58 16.79 8.06
N VAL A 315 -34.24 16.79 7.83
CA VAL A 315 -33.45 15.61 7.53
C VAL A 315 -32.15 15.61 8.34
N VAL A 316 -31.67 14.42 8.67
CA VAL A 316 -30.36 14.21 9.29
C VAL A 316 -29.38 13.74 8.23
N VAL A 317 -28.40 14.55 7.94
CA VAL A 317 -27.28 14.17 7.05
C VAL A 317 -26.29 13.33 7.85
N ALA A 318 -26.09 12.08 7.44
CA ALA A 318 -25.17 11.15 8.10
C ALA A 318 -23.72 11.36 7.62
N THR A 319 -23.52 11.50 6.30
CA THR A 319 -22.20 11.73 5.67
C THR A 319 -22.36 12.30 4.27
N ALA A 320 -21.27 12.68 3.64
CA ALA A 320 -21.22 13.06 2.23
C ALA A 320 -20.59 11.93 1.40
N ASP A 321 -21.08 11.73 0.18
CA ASP A 321 -20.56 10.78 -0.81
C ASP A 321 -20.41 11.49 -2.17
N GLY A 322 -19.23 12.04 -2.39
CA GLY A 322 -18.95 12.91 -3.53
C GLY A 322 -19.82 14.17 -3.52
N ASN A 323 -20.66 14.34 -4.54
CA ASN A 323 -21.60 15.46 -4.66
C ASN A 323 -22.97 15.19 -4.01
N ASP A 324 -23.15 14.00 -3.44
CA ASP A 324 -24.39 13.60 -2.81
C ASP A 324 -24.26 13.62 -1.26
N ALA A 325 -25.35 13.96 -0.60
CA ALA A 325 -25.50 13.82 0.84
C ALA A 325 -26.23 12.50 1.14
N VAL A 326 -25.69 11.72 2.06
CA VAL A 326 -26.32 10.50 2.58
C VAL A 326 -27.25 10.88 3.71
N ILE A 327 -28.53 10.60 3.56
CA ILE A 327 -29.56 10.93 4.54
C ILE A 327 -29.77 9.74 5.48
N GLY A 328 -29.50 9.97 6.77
CA GLY A 328 -29.66 8.97 7.82
C GLY A 328 -31.07 8.88 8.38
N ALA A 329 -31.85 9.97 8.36
CA ALA A 329 -33.22 10.00 8.84
C ALA A 329 -33.99 11.19 8.24
N GLY A 330 -35.34 11.07 8.25
CA GLY A 330 -36.26 12.13 7.81
C GLY A 330 -36.90 11.91 6.47
N LEU A 331 -36.46 10.90 5.67
CA LEU A 331 -37.03 10.55 4.39
C LEU A 331 -37.43 9.08 4.32
N THR A 332 -38.46 8.80 3.52
CA THR A 332 -38.87 7.43 3.19
C THR A 332 -38.82 7.23 1.65
N PRO A 333 -38.53 6.01 1.19
CA PRO A 333 -38.59 5.69 -0.23
C PRO A 333 -39.93 6.08 -0.83
N GLY A 334 -39.92 6.62 -2.04
CA GLY A 334 -41.12 7.08 -2.76
C GLY A 334 -41.45 8.57 -2.59
N MET A 335 -40.85 9.28 -1.62
CA MET A 335 -41.02 10.73 -1.50
C MET A 335 -40.38 11.46 -2.69
N MET A 336 -41.02 12.54 -3.16
CA MET A 336 -40.51 13.41 -4.22
C MET A 336 -39.81 14.61 -3.59
N VAL A 337 -38.48 14.71 -3.75
CA VAL A 337 -37.66 15.79 -3.21
C VAL A 337 -37.26 16.75 -4.32
N VAL A 338 -37.35 18.05 -4.05
CA VAL A 338 -36.91 19.08 -4.99
C VAL A 338 -35.37 19.17 -4.96
N THR A 339 -34.76 19.03 -6.15
CA THR A 339 -33.29 19.03 -6.29
C THR A 339 -32.73 20.32 -6.89
N ALA A 340 -33.59 21.16 -7.50
CA ALA A 340 -33.18 22.45 -8.02
C ALA A 340 -34.27 23.50 -7.79
N GLY A 341 -33.86 24.75 -7.45
CA GLY A 341 -34.73 25.84 -7.15
C GLY A 341 -35.12 25.96 -5.66
N VAL A 342 -34.39 25.26 -4.77
CA VAL A 342 -34.71 25.12 -3.33
C VAL A 342 -34.71 26.45 -2.55
N HIS A 343 -33.87 27.44 -2.92
CA HIS A 343 -33.64 28.67 -2.16
C HIS A 343 -34.75 29.74 -2.33
N VAL A 344 -35.65 29.53 -3.29
CA VAL A 344 -36.70 30.53 -3.64
C VAL A 344 -38.11 30.03 -3.37
N LEU A 345 -38.24 28.89 -2.68
CA LEU A 345 -39.54 28.29 -2.33
C LEU A 345 -39.94 28.62 -0.92
N ALA A 346 -41.27 28.78 -0.74
CA ALA A 346 -41.93 28.98 0.56
C ALA A 346 -42.78 27.73 0.91
N PRO A 347 -43.01 27.48 2.24
CA PRO A 347 -43.88 26.37 2.64
C PRO A 347 -45.30 26.55 2.09
N GLY A 348 -45.87 25.49 1.50
CA GLY A 348 -47.22 25.50 0.88
C GLY A 348 -47.28 26.11 -0.52
N GLN A 349 -46.15 26.56 -1.07
CA GLN A 349 -46.12 27.15 -2.40
C GLN A 349 -46.45 26.09 -3.48
N LYS A 350 -47.31 26.46 -4.44
CA LYS A 350 -47.61 25.65 -5.62
C LYS A 350 -46.41 25.69 -6.59
N VAL A 351 -46.05 24.52 -7.11
CA VAL A 351 -44.94 24.36 -8.04
C VAL A 351 -45.37 23.50 -9.22
N ARG A 352 -44.59 23.55 -10.30
CA ARG A 352 -44.73 22.70 -11.47
C ARG A 352 -43.45 21.88 -11.65
N ILE A 353 -43.56 20.61 -11.94
CA ILE A 353 -42.44 19.77 -12.24
C ILE A 353 -41.78 20.19 -13.57
N TYR A 354 -40.50 20.50 -13.53
CA TYR A 354 -39.73 20.77 -14.75
C TYR A 354 -39.52 19.47 -15.52
N GLN A 355 -40.05 19.42 -16.74
CA GLN A 355 -39.80 18.32 -17.69
C GLN A 355 -38.71 18.79 -18.66
N GLU A 356 -37.58 18.06 -18.66
CA GLU A 356 -36.50 18.28 -19.62
C GLU A 356 -37.02 17.97 -21.05
N LYS A 357 -37.01 18.96 -21.96
CA LYS A 357 -37.32 18.73 -23.38
C LYS A 357 -36.22 17.85 -23.98
N GLY A 358 -36.39 16.53 -23.98
CA GLY A 358 -35.43 15.62 -24.58
C GLY A 358 -35.48 14.17 -24.08
N ALA A 359 -36.22 13.88 -23.01
CA ALA A 359 -36.29 12.54 -22.44
C ALA A 359 -37.49 11.73 -22.99
N GLN A 360 -37.90 11.95 -24.27
CA GLN A 360 -38.78 11.05 -24.96
C GLN A 360 -37.97 10.12 -25.85
N ASN A 361 -38.08 8.81 -25.60
CA ASN A 361 -37.57 7.65 -26.35
C ASN A 361 -36.13 7.20 -26.05
N GLN A 362 -35.90 6.66 -24.85
CA GLN A 362 -35.10 5.44 -24.75
C GLN A 362 -36.00 4.31 -24.24
N VAL A 363 -36.73 3.69 -25.16
CA VAL A 363 -37.21 2.32 -25.00
C VAL A 363 -35.93 1.46 -24.95
N PRO A 364 -35.68 0.68 -23.87
CA PRO A 364 -34.55 -0.22 -23.87
C PRO A 364 -34.66 -1.18 -25.03
N PRO A 365 -33.57 -1.44 -25.77
CA PRO A 365 -33.64 -2.40 -26.88
C PRO A 365 -34.01 -3.77 -26.32
N VAL A 366 -35.13 -4.32 -26.86
CA VAL A 366 -35.51 -5.70 -26.62
C VAL A 366 -34.33 -6.58 -27.05
N PRO A 367 -33.81 -7.50 -26.20
CA PRO A 367 -32.73 -8.38 -26.59
C PRO A 367 -33.19 -9.20 -27.80
N ALA A 368 -32.46 -9.04 -28.91
CA ALA A 368 -32.70 -9.81 -30.13
C ALA A 368 -32.48 -11.30 -29.84
N THR A 369 -33.51 -12.07 -30.07
CA THR A 369 -33.47 -13.55 -30.05
C THR A 369 -32.39 -14.00 -31.05
N PRO A 370 -31.42 -14.83 -30.66
CA PRO A 370 -30.41 -15.33 -31.59
C PRO A 370 -31.10 -16.19 -32.66
N PRO A 371 -30.69 -16.08 -33.94
CA PRO A 371 -31.23 -16.91 -34.99
C PRO A 371 -30.91 -18.37 -34.76
N ALA A 372 -31.91 -19.23 -34.94
CA ALA A 372 -31.81 -20.68 -34.85
C ALA A 372 -30.73 -21.20 -35.83
N ALA A 373 -29.83 -22.02 -35.34
CA ALA A 373 -28.80 -22.69 -36.13
C ALA A 373 -29.46 -23.64 -37.16
N PRO A 374 -28.96 -23.73 -38.42
CA PRO A 374 -29.46 -24.67 -39.38
C PRO A 374 -29.10 -26.10 -38.99
N VAL A 375 -30.10 -26.97 -38.99
CA VAL A 375 -29.94 -28.42 -38.82
C VAL A 375 -29.20 -28.94 -40.04
N SER A 376 -27.97 -29.45 -39.85
CA SER A 376 -27.21 -30.16 -40.86
C SER A 376 -27.80 -31.56 -41.02
N ALA A 377 -28.41 -31.87 -42.19
CA ALA A 377 -28.78 -33.20 -42.57
C ALA A 377 -27.55 -34.04 -42.91
N ALA A 378 -27.48 -35.20 -42.28
CA ALA A 378 -26.51 -36.24 -42.56
C ALA A 378 -26.63 -36.81 -43.97
N LYS A 379 -25.50 -37.02 -44.63
CA LYS A 379 -25.28 -38.10 -45.55
C LYS A 379 -23.83 -38.57 -45.43
#